data_538864bd700acf26910c91df186e72d5
#
_entry.id   538864bd700acf26910c91df186e72d5
#
_cell.length_a   1.000
_cell.length_b   1.000
_cell.length_c   1.000
_cell.angle_alpha   90.00
_cell.angle_beta   90.00
_cell.angle_gamma   90.00
#
_symmetry.space_group_name_H-M   'P 1'
#
loop_
_entity.id
_entity.type
_entity.pdbx_description
1 polymer ?
#
loop_
_entity_poly.entity_id
_entity_poly.type
_entity_poly.pdbx_seq_one_letter_code
_entity_poly.pdbx_strand_id
1 'polypeptide(L)'
;MRNLREFHADLHIHTCLSPCASLDLSPRNIVDRAKFQGLDVIAITDHNTAKNAQVVMRLGEKGGIKVISGMEVQSREEIHLLTLFPDWSATAAWAEEVSRSLPEMNNDPLIFGDQPIVDEDGNILEFESRLLLNSLRLSAEEIIRLVAGKGGLTIPSHFHRPEEIGSGRTIFLMAEAALDELRLAFRNQEGRRLVKFIHNALDP
;
A
#
# COMPACT_ATOMS: atom_id res chain seq x y z
N MET A 1 12.85 -0.08 -33.40
CA MET A 1 12.22 0.72 -32.33
C MET A 1 11.65 -0.24 -31.32
N ARG A 2 12.05 -0.18 -30.03
CA ARG A 2 11.45 -1.01 -28.99
C ARG A 2 10.06 -0.44 -28.71
N ASN A 3 9.00 -1.25 -28.89
CA ASN A 3 7.64 -0.83 -28.56
C ASN A 3 7.52 -0.60 -27.06
N LEU A 4 7.30 0.66 -26.66
CA LEU A 4 6.90 0.99 -25.30
C LEU A 4 5.45 0.56 -25.12
N ARG A 5 5.15 -0.13 -24.00
CA ARG A 5 3.79 -0.41 -23.56
C ARG A 5 3.48 0.50 -22.38
N GLU A 6 2.35 1.18 -22.45
CA GLU A 6 1.80 1.95 -21.35
C GLU A 6 1.06 1.00 -20.39
N PHE A 7 1.24 1.23 -19.08
CA PHE A 7 0.51 0.54 -18.02
C PHE A 7 -0.18 1.60 -17.15
N HIS A 8 -1.43 1.33 -16.81
CA HIS A 8 -2.21 2.14 -15.90
C HIS A 8 -2.12 1.51 -14.50
N ALA A 9 -1.68 2.27 -13.51
CA ALA A 9 -1.46 1.76 -12.16
C ALA A 9 -2.02 2.71 -11.10
N ASP A 10 -2.65 2.13 -10.06
CA ASP A 10 -2.95 2.79 -8.80
C ASP A 10 -2.21 2.07 -7.68
N LEU A 11 -1.29 2.76 -7.01
CA LEU A 11 -0.40 2.17 -6.01
C LEU A 11 -0.74 2.58 -4.58
N HIS A 12 -1.92 3.18 -4.35
CA HIS A 12 -2.36 3.58 -3.03
C HIS A 12 -3.85 3.28 -2.84
N ILE A 13 -4.15 2.04 -2.46
CA ILE A 13 -5.53 1.57 -2.29
C ILE A 13 -5.67 0.94 -0.90
N HIS A 14 -6.67 1.42 -0.16
CA HIS A 14 -7.11 0.82 1.09
C HIS A 14 -8.27 -0.13 0.85
N THR A 15 -8.27 -1.26 1.57
CA THR A 15 -9.44 -2.12 1.64
C THR A 15 -10.36 -1.67 2.79
N CYS A 16 -11.51 -2.32 2.92
CA CYS A 16 -12.41 -2.14 4.06
C CYS A 16 -11.76 -2.37 5.43
N LEU A 17 -10.53 -2.92 5.48
CA LEU A 17 -9.77 -3.12 6.71
C LEU A 17 -9.22 -1.81 7.29
N SER A 18 -8.93 -0.84 6.44
CA SER A 18 -8.47 0.47 6.90
C SER A 18 -9.65 1.31 7.38
N PRO A 19 -9.63 1.86 8.62
CA PRO A 19 -10.76 2.62 9.16
C PRO A 19 -11.13 3.88 8.37
N CYS A 20 -10.20 4.40 7.58
CA CYS A 20 -10.44 5.56 6.69
C CYS A 20 -11.15 5.18 5.39
N ALA A 21 -11.27 3.88 5.08
CA ALA A 21 -11.86 3.38 3.85
C ALA A 21 -13.34 3.01 4.03
N SER A 22 -14.11 3.07 2.94
CA SER A 22 -15.49 2.56 2.94
C SER A 22 -15.53 1.04 3.11
N LEU A 23 -16.53 0.53 3.81
CA LEU A 23 -16.79 -0.92 3.89
C LEU A 23 -17.10 -1.54 2.52
N ASP A 24 -17.50 -0.74 1.53
CA ASP A 24 -17.68 -1.18 0.15
C ASP A 24 -16.37 -1.52 -0.57
N LEU A 25 -15.21 -1.11 -0.04
CA LEU A 25 -13.89 -1.45 -0.57
C LEU A 25 -13.47 -2.88 -0.18
N SER A 26 -14.36 -3.83 -0.42
CA SER A 26 -14.04 -5.25 -0.28
C SER A 26 -13.03 -5.69 -1.35
N PRO A 27 -12.23 -6.75 -1.11
CA PRO A 27 -11.28 -7.27 -2.08
C PRO A 27 -11.84 -7.50 -3.48
N ARG A 28 -13.06 -8.02 -3.60
CA ARG A 28 -13.75 -8.24 -4.87
C ARG A 28 -14.09 -6.92 -5.58
N ASN A 29 -14.70 -5.99 -4.85
CA ASN A 29 -15.10 -4.70 -5.41
C ASN A 29 -13.88 -3.90 -5.90
N ILE A 30 -12.75 -3.96 -5.19
CA ILE A 30 -11.50 -3.33 -5.61
C ILE A 30 -11.03 -3.90 -6.97
N VAL A 31 -10.98 -5.23 -7.09
CA VAL A 31 -10.54 -5.87 -8.35
C VAL A 31 -11.50 -5.59 -9.50
N ASP A 32 -12.81 -5.65 -9.25
CA ASP A 32 -13.83 -5.36 -10.27
C ASP A 32 -13.78 -3.88 -10.68
N ARG A 33 -13.58 -2.96 -9.73
CA ARG A 33 -13.43 -1.53 -10.03
C ARG A 33 -12.13 -1.25 -10.80
N ALA A 34 -11.01 -1.90 -10.43
CA ALA A 34 -9.75 -1.78 -11.15
C ALA A 34 -9.89 -2.22 -12.62
N LYS A 35 -10.59 -3.32 -12.89
CA LYS A 35 -10.92 -3.76 -14.24
C LYS A 35 -11.78 -2.75 -15.00
N PHE A 36 -12.82 -2.24 -14.35
CA PHE A 36 -13.71 -1.25 -14.95
C PHE A 36 -12.97 0.03 -15.34
N GLN A 37 -12.01 0.46 -14.53
CA GLN A 37 -11.15 1.62 -14.80
C GLN A 37 -10.00 1.34 -15.77
N GLY A 38 -9.82 0.11 -16.22
CA GLY A 38 -8.76 -0.28 -17.15
C GLY A 38 -7.36 -0.24 -16.52
N LEU A 39 -7.25 -0.48 -15.21
CA LEU A 39 -5.97 -0.58 -14.52
C LEU A 39 -5.31 -1.93 -14.85
N ASP A 40 -4.00 -1.89 -15.12
CA ASP A 40 -3.17 -3.08 -15.30
C ASP A 40 -2.55 -3.55 -13.97
N VAL A 41 -2.26 -2.58 -13.07
CA VAL A 41 -1.54 -2.81 -11.82
C VAL A 41 -2.21 -2.03 -10.70
N ILE A 42 -2.40 -2.68 -9.55
CA ILE A 42 -2.83 -2.01 -8.31
C ILE A 42 -1.92 -2.40 -7.16
N ALA A 43 -1.81 -1.55 -6.13
CA ALA A 43 -1.19 -1.94 -4.87
C ALA A 43 -2.18 -1.79 -3.71
N ILE A 44 -2.18 -2.79 -2.83
CA ILE A 44 -2.97 -2.76 -1.60
C ILE A 44 -2.06 -2.30 -0.47
N THR A 45 -2.48 -1.22 0.17
CA THR A 45 -1.67 -0.46 1.13
C THR A 45 -2.49 -0.08 2.37
N ASP A 46 -3.17 -1.04 2.98
CA ASP A 46 -3.89 -0.79 4.24
C ASP A 46 -2.98 -0.24 5.33
N HIS A 47 -3.53 0.54 6.25
CA HIS A 47 -2.79 1.11 7.36
C HIS A 47 -2.19 0.03 8.26
N ASN A 48 -0.87 0.01 8.38
CA ASN A 48 -0.09 -0.84 9.30
C ASN A 48 -0.42 -2.34 9.27
N THR A 49 -1.00 -2.83 8.16
CA THR A 49 -1.35 -4.25 7.99
C THR A 49 -1.41 -4.65 6.52
N ALA A 50 -1.27 -5.95 6.23
CA ALA A 50 -1.49 -6.52 4.90
C ALA A 50 -2.50 -7.68 4.93
N LYS A 51 -3.32 -7.81 5.96
CA LYS A 51 -4.17 -8.99 6.17
C LYS A 51 -5.16 -9.23 5.02
N ASN A 52 -5.73 -8.18 4.41
CA ASN A 52 -6.60 -8.31 3.25
C ASN A 52 -5.84 -8.34 1.91
N ALA A 53 -4.57 -7.94 1.86
CA ALA A 53 -3.82 -7.83 0.60
C ALA A 53 -3.69 -9.17 -0.14
N GLN A 54 -3.48 -10.29 0.59
CA GLN A 54 -3.35 -11.60 -0.02
C GLN A 54 -4.64 -12.06 -0.72
N VAL A 55 -5.80 -11.69 -0.17
CA VAL A 55 -7.10 -11.98 -0.79
C VAL A 55 -7.23 -11.23 -2.10
N VAL A 56 -6.87 -9.93 -2.12
CA VAL A 56 -6.90 -9.13 -3.34
C VAL A 56 -5.91 -9.67 -4.38
N MET A 57 -4.71 -10.12 -3.96
CA MET A 57 -3.74 -10.73 -4.87
C MET A 57 -4.32 -11.95 -5.60
N ARG A 58 -4.97 -12.86 -4.86
CA ARG A 58 -5.61 -14.05 -5.46
C ARG A 58 -6.75 -13.68 -6.42
N LEU A 59 -7.56 -12.70 -6.06
CA LEU A 59 -8.66 -12.21 -6.92
C LEU A 59 -8.10 -11.50 -8.17
N GLY A 60 -7.04 -10.69 -7.99
CA GLY A 60 -6.36 -10.01 -9.09
C GLY A 60 -5.78 -10.99 -10.10
N GLU A 61 -5.11 -12.06 -9.64
CA GLU A 61 -4.58 -13.12 -10.50
C GLU A 61 -5.68 -13.76 -11.35
N LYS A 62 -6.81 -14.15 -10.72
CA LYS A 62 -8.00 -14.66 -11.43
C LYS A 62 -8.58 -13.64 -12.39
N GLY A 63 -8.44 -12.37 -12.06
CA GLY A 63 -8.99 -11.24 -12.81
C GLY A 63 -8.12 -10.64 -13.90
N GLY A 64 -6.85 -11.05 -14.01
CA GLY A 64 -5.90 -10.49 -14.95
C GLY A 64 -5.34 -9.12 -14.54
N ILE A 65 -5.49 -8.73 -13.27
CA ILE A 65 -4.91 -7.52 -12.66
C ILE A 65 -3.65 -7.89 -11.87
N LYS A 66 -2.54 -7.22 -12.12
CA LYS A 66 -1.35 -7.38 -11.28
C LYS A 66 -1.56 -6.66 -9.94
N VAL A 67 -1.52 -7.39 -8.85
CA VAL A 67 -1.62 -6.81 -7.51
C VAL A 67 -0.26 -6.85 -6.82
N ILE A 68 0.19 -5.69 -6.35
CA ILE A 68 1.36 -5.53 -5.50
C ILE A 68 0.87 -5.49 -4.06
N SER A 69 1.50 -6.26 -3.19
CA SER A 69 1.20 -6.20 -1.75
C SER A 69 2.11 -5.19 -1.06
N GLY A 70 1.54 -4.46 -0.12
CA GLY A 70 2.23 -3.46 0.66
C GLY A 70 1.44 -3.02 1.87
N MET A 71 1.82 -1.89 2.43
CA MET A 71 1.15 -1.21 3.53
C MET A 71 1.41 0.29 3.45
N GLU A 72 0.47 1.11 3.89
CA GLU A 72 0.75 2.46 4.31
C GLU A 72 1.08 2.43 5.80
N VAL A 73 2.32 2.76 6.15
CA VAL A 73 2.76 2.82 7.54
C VAL A 73 2.98 4.27 7.96
N GLN A 74 2.65 4.59 9.21
CA GLN A 74 2.93 5.89 9.78
C GLN A 74 4.15 5.79 10.69
N SER A 75 5.20 6.59 10.42
CA SER A 75 6.40 6.63 11.25
C SER A 75 6.15 7.28 12.60
N ARG A 76 7.13 7.19 13.51
CA ARG A 76 7.10 7.89 14.80
C ARG A 76 7.00 9.42 14.67
N GLU A 77 7.48 9.96 13.55
CA GLU A 77 7.40 11.38 13.19
C GLU A 77 6.07 11.75 12.50
N GLU A 78 5.10 10.82 12.47
CA GLU A 78 3.79 10.98 11.82
C GLU A 78 3.86 11.16 10.29
N ILE A 79 4.92 10.62 9.66
CA ILE A 79 5.06 10.60 8.21
C ILE A 79 4.45 9.31 7.67
N HIS A 80 3.51 9.44 6.73
CA HIS A 80 2.92 8.31 6.03
C HIS A 80 3.82 7.84 4.88
N LEU A 81 4.11 6.54 4.85
CA LEU A 81 4.98 5.91 3.88
C LEU A 81 4.29 4.68 3.28
N LEU A 82 4.11 4.67 1.97
CA LEU A 82 3.76 3.44 1.26
C LEU A 82 4.98 2.53 1.21
N THR A 83 4.80 1.30 1.63
CA THR A 83 5.84 0.26 1.59
C THR A 83 5.36 -0.86 0.69
N LEU A 84 6.01 -1.04 -0.47
CA LEU A 84 5.61 -1.97 -1.52
C LEU A 84 6.66 -3.07 -1.67
N PHE A 85 6.23 -4.30 -1.92
CA PHE A 85 7.14 -5.44 -1.98
C PHE A 85 6.97 -6.27 -3.26
N PRO A 86 8.05 -6.93 -3.73
CA PRO A 86 8.04 -7.70 -4.96
C PRO A 86 7.18 -8.98 -4.86
N ASP A 87 7.02 -9.53 -3.65
CA ASP A 87 6.29 -10.76 -3.39
C ASP A 87 5.68 -10.78 -1.98
N TRP A 88 4.80 -11.75 -1.76
CA TRP A 88 4.11 -11.94 -0.49
C TRP A 88 5.06 -12.29 0.67
N SER A 89 6.14 -13.03 0.43
CA SER A 89 7.08 -13.41 1.48
C SER A 89 7.75 -12.20 2.11
N ALA A 90 8.19 -11.24 1.28
CA ALA A 90 8.76 -9.98 1.74
C ALA A 90 7.72 -9.13 2.48
N THR A 91 6.48 -9.07 1.97
CA THR A 91 5.36 -8.36 2.64
C THR A 91 5.05 -8.98 4.00
N ALA A 92 4.98 -10.30 4.09
CA ALA A 92 4.72 -10.99 5.35
C ALA A 92 5.81 -10.74 6.39
N ALA A 93 7.09 -10.80 5.97
CA ALA A 93 8.22 -10.49 6.84
C ALA A 93 8.22 -9.02 7.32
N TRP A 94 7.71 -8.09 6.49
CA TRP A 94 7.50 -6.70 6.88
C TRP A 94 6.31 -6.56 7.83
N ALA A 95 5.21 -7.27 7.59
CA ALA A 95 4.04 -7.25 8.46
C ALA A 95 4.36 -7.67 9.90
N GLU A 96 5.28 -8.62 10.08
CA GLU A 96 5.76 -8.99 11.42
C GLU A 96 6.53 -7.85 12.11
N GLU A 97 7.38 -7.10 11.40
CA GLU A 97 8.08 -5.94 11.94
C GLU A 97 7.10 -4.83 12.34
N VAL A 98 6.14 -4.53 11.44
CA VAL A 98 5.08 -3.56 11.70
C VAL A 98 4.29 -3.97 12.93
N SER A 99 3.88 -5.24 13.02
CA SER A 99 3.12 -5.78 14.14
C SER A 99 3.86 -5.63 15.49
N ARG A 100 5.17 -5.83 15.50
CA ARG A 100 6.00 -5.63 16.70
C ARG A 100 6.18 -4.16 17.07
N SER A 101 6.15 -3.29 16.07
CA SER A 101 6.39 -1.85 16.23
C SER A 101 5.11 -1.04 16.49
N LEU A 102 3.96 -1.58 16.12
CA LEU A 102 2.66 -0.93 16.36
C LEU A 102 2.33 -0.96 17.85
N PRO A 103 1.95 0.17 18.47
CA PRO A 103 1.52 0.20 19.87
C PRO A 103 0.34 -0.74 20.15
N GLU A 104 0.32 -1.32 21.34
CA GLU A 104 -0.78 -2.15 21.84
C GLU A 104 -1.93 -1.24 22.33
N MET A 105 -2.62 -0.63 21.39
CA MET A 105 -3.82 0.17 21.63
C MET A 105 -5.00 -0.48 20.90
N ASN A 106 -6.07 -0.74 21.62
CA ASN A 106 -7.27 -1.30 21.03
C ASN A 106 -7.99 -0.27 20.16
N ASN A 107 -8.55 -0.74 19.06
CA ASN A 107 -9.47 0.04 18.25
C ASN A 107 -10.76 0.32 19.02
N ASP A 108 -11.31 1.50 18.85
CA ASP A 108 -12.69 1.83 19.24
C ASP A 108 -13.50 2.07 17.97
N PRO A 109 -14.35 1.11 17.55
CA PRO A 109 -15.11 1.22 16.31
C PRO A 109 -16.06 2.41 16.27
N LEU A 110 -16.51 2.91 17.43
CA LEU A 110 -17.38 4.09 17.50
C LEU A 110 -16.64 5.40 17.19
N ILE A 111 -15.31 5.40 17.35
CA ILE A 111 -14.47 6.57 17.11
C ILE A 111 -13.76 6.46 15.77
N PHE A 112 -13.15 5.31 15.49
CA PHE A 112 -12.24 5.12 14.36
C PHE A 112 -12.85 4.29 13.21
N GLY A 113 -13.98 3.61 13.44
CA GLY A 113 -14.58 2.70 12.49
C GLY A 113 -14.14 1.25 12.66
N ASP A 114 -14.81 0.37 11.92
CA ASP A 114 -14.51 -1.07 11.91
C ASP A 114 -13.22 -1.36 11.14
N GLN A 115 -12.56 -2.47 11.50
CA GLN A 115 -11.35 -2.97 10.86
C GLN A 115 -11.56 -4.46 10.45
N PRO A 116 -12.44 -4.75 9.47
CA PRO A 116 -12.79 -6.11 9.13
C PRO A 116 -11.73 -6.79 8.27
N ILE A 117 -11.36 -8.00 8.65
CA ILE A 117 -10.59 -8.94 7.84
C ILE A 117 -11.59 -9.83 7.11
N VAL A 118 -11.48 -9.92 5.79
CA VAL A 118 -12.51 -10.55 4.97
C VAL A 118 -11.95 -11.64 4.06
N ASP A 119 -12.81 -12.56 3.62
CA ASP A 119 -12.49 -13.56 2.59
C ASP A 119 -12.72 -13.02 1.15
N GLU A 120 -12.57 -13.91 0.15
CA GLU A 120 -12.76 -13.57 -1.26
C GLU A 120 -14.20 -13.18 -1.62
N ASP A 121 -15.18 -13.61 -0.83
CA ASP A 121 -16.59 -13.32 -1.03
C ASP A 121 -17.06 -12.08 -0.25
N GLY A 122 -16.16 -11.49 0.56
CA GLY A 122 -16.44 -10.33 1.40
C GLY A 122 -17.05 -10.69 2.76
N ASN A 123 -17.08 -11.98 3.14
CA ASN A 123 -17.51 -12.37 4.47
C ASN A 123 -16.48 -11.97 5.50
N ILE A 124 -16.93 -11.40 6.62
CA ILE A 124 -16.05 -11.00 7.72
C ILE A 124 -15.58 -12.26 8.45
N LEU A 125 -14.27 -12.46 8.51
CA LEU A 125 -13.61 -13.55 9.23
C LEU A 125 -13.35 -13.17 10.68
N GLU A 126 -12.84 -11.95 10.88
CA GLU A 126 -12.55 -11.36 12.20
C GLU A 126 -12.44 -9.84 12.10
N PHE A 127 -12.38 -9.16 13.22
CA PHE A 127 -12.03 -7.73 13.30
C PHE A 127 -10.63 -7.58 13.89
N GLU A 128 -9.80 -6.75 13.26
CA GLU A 128 -8.50 -6.38 13.86
C GLU A 128 -8.75 -5.53 15.12
N SER A 129 -8.26 -6.03 16.23
CA SER A 129 -8.51 -5.42 17.54
C SER A 129 -7.59 -4.24 17.85
N ARG A 130 -6.40 -4.18 17.23
CA ARG A 130 -5.46 -3.08 17.43
C ARG A 130 -5.81 -1.91 16.53
N LEU A 131 -5.66 -0.69 17.03
CA LEU A 131 -5.86 0.52 16.23
C LEU A 131 -4.77 0.63 15.15
N LEU A 132 -5.18 0.43 13.91
CA LEU A 132 -4.28 0.48 12.76
C LEU A 132 -3.81 1.90 12.39
N LEU A 133 -4.52 2.95 12.84
CA LEU A 133 -4.17 4.36 12.56
C LEU A 133 -3.06 4.91 13.46
N ASN A 134 -2.46 4.10 14.33
CA ASN A 134 -1.36 4.54 15.18
C ASN A 134 -0.05 4.67 14.43
N SER A 135 0.79 5.61 14.89
CA SER A 135 2.20 5.67 14.48
C SER A 135 2.99 4.47 15.01
N LEU A 136 3.84 3.91 14.16
CA LEU A 136 4.82 2.91 14.58
C LEU A 136 5.86 3.54 15.53
N ARG A 137 6.52 2.71 16.33
CA ARG A 137 7.68 3.14 17.14
C ARG A 137 8.94 3.36 16.31
N LEU A 138 8.92 3.03 15.02
CA LEU A 138 10.01 3.20 14.07
C LEU A 138 10.03 4.62 13.49
N SER A 139 11.22 5.17 13.30
CA SER A 139 11.41 6.41 12.55
C SER A 139 11.24 6.17 11.03
N ALA A 140 10.99 7.22 10.27
CA ALA A 140 10.93 7.14 8.81
C ALA A 140 12.21 6.55 8.22
N GLU A 141 13.39 6.93 8.73
CA GLU A 141 14.68 6.40 8.29
C GLU A 141 14.82 4.90 8.58
N GLU A 142 14.39 4.44 9.76
CA GLU A 142 14.39 3.02 10.12
C GLU A 142 13.46 2.22 9.20
N ILE A 143 12.26 2.73 8.91
CA ILE A 143 11.30 2.13 7.99
C ILE A 143 11.94 1.95 6.61
N ILE A 144 12.50 3.01 6.03
CA ILE A 144 13.14 2.98 4.71
C ILE A 144 14.24 1.92 4.65
N ARG A 145 15.13 1.91 5.65
CA ARG A 145 16.22 0.95 5.73
C ARG A 145 15.74 -0.50 5.84
N LEU A 146 14.72 -0.76 6.67
CA LEU A 146 14.17 -2.09 6.87
C LEU A 146 13.43 -2.60 5.62
N VAL A 147 12.66 -1.72 4.96
CA VAL A 147 11.96 -2.02 3.71
C VAL A 147 12.96 -2.32 2.59
N ALA A 148 13.97 -1.47 2.40
CA ALA A 148 15.02 -1.69 1.41
C ALA A 148 15.78 -3.01 1.66
N GLY A 149 16.07 -3.34 2.92
CA GLY A 149 16.70 -4.61 3.30
C GLY A 149 15.88 -5.86 2.96
N LYS A 150 14.58 -5.72 2.71
CA LYS A 150 13.66 -6.77 2.26
C LYS A 150 13.37 -6.70 0.75
N GLY A 151 14.10 -5.85 0.00
CA GLY A 151 13.88 -5.63 -1.43
C GLY A 151 12.60 -4.86 -1.76
N GLY A 152 12.02 -4.19 -0.76
CA GLY A 152 10.84 -3.36 -0.92
C GLY A 152 11.17 -1.92 -1.33
N LEU A 153 10.14 -1.21 -1.73
CA LEU A 153 10.18 0.20 -2.12
C LEU A 153 9.39 1.03 -1.11
N THR A 154 9.92 2.19 -0.72
CA THR A 154 9.22 3.15 0.13
C THR A 154 8.90 4.41 -0.66
N ILE A 155 7.63 4.86 -0.63
CA ILE A 155 7.15 6.07 -1.29
C ILE A 155 6.45 6.93 -0.24
N PRO A 156 6.79 8.23 -0.08
CA PRO A 156 6.03 9.13 0.79
C PRO A 156 4.60 9.29 0.29
N SER A 157 3.64 9.13 1.20
CA SER A 157 2.24 9.39 0.97
C SER A 157 1.94 10.88 1.18
N HIS A 158 0.85 11.40 0.59
CA HIS A 158 0.39 12.80 0.75
C HIS A 158 1.45 13.87 0.43
N PHE A 159 2.41 13.53 -0.42
CA PHE A 159 3.53 14.37 -0.84
C PHE A 159 3.11 15.76 -1.40
N HIS A 160 1.89 15.90 -1.88
CA HIS A 160 1.37 17.13 -2.47
C HIS A 160 0.76 18.12 -1.45
N ARG A 161 0.81 17.81 -0.15
CA ARG A 161 0.35 18.71 0.93
C ARG A 161 1.54 19.28 1.70
N PRO A 162 2.09 20.45 1.27
CA PRO A 162 3.30 21.02 1.87
C PRO A 162 3.19 21.30 3.37
N GLU A 163 2.01 21.57 3.87
CA GLU A 163 1.75 21.85 5.28
C GLU A 163 1.88 20.65 6.21
N GLU A 164 1.82 19.43 5.68
CA GLU A 164 1.95 18.18 6.46
C GLU A 164 3.39 17.66 6.52
N ILE A 165 4.33 18.37 5.86
CA ILE A 165 5.68 17.90 5.64
C ILE A 165 6.69 18.71 6.46
N GLY A 166 7.17 18.14 7.56
CA GLY A 166 8.08 18.78 8.51
C GLY A 166 9.48 19.14 7.99
N SER A 167 9.93 18.69 6.83
CA SER A 167 11.10 19.19 6.10
C SER A 167 11.01 18.78 4.63
N GLY A 168 10.45 19.64 3.80
CA GLY A 168 10.18 19.39 2.38
C GLY A 168 11.36 18.87 1.55
N ARG A 169 12.61 19.12 1.98
CA ARG A 169 13.81 18.70 1.26
C ARG A 169 14.08 17.18 1.38
N THR A 170 13.85 16.60 2.54
CA THR A 170 14.08 15.16 2.77
C THR A 170 13.08 14.30 2.00
N ILE A 171 11.84 14.75 1.95
CA ILE A 171 10.75 14.02 1.27
C ILE A 171 10.90 14.11 -0.25
N PHE A 172 11.34 15.25 -0.78
CA PHE A 172 11.62 15.39 -2.22
C PHE A 172 12.75 14.45 -2.67
N LEU A 173 13.82 14.34 -1.90
CA LEU A 173 14.92 13.40 -2.18
C LEU A 173 14.47 11.94 -2.09
N MET A 174 13.58 11.61 -1.15
CA MET A 174 13.00 10.27 -1.02
C MET A 174 12.08 9.93 -2.20
N ALA A 175 11.28 10.87 -2.66
CA ALA A 175 10.42 10.68 -3.82
C ALA A 175 11.20 10.48 -5.12
N GLU A 176 12.31 11.21 -5.33
CA GLU A 176 13.19 11.00 -6.49
C GLU A 176 13.87 9.63 -6.46
N ALA A 177 14.40 9.21 -5.30
CA ALA A 177 15.02 7.89 -5.15
C ALA A 177 14.00 6.77 -5.41
N ALA A 178 12.78 6.88 -4.85
CA ALA A 178 11.70 5.92 -5.07
C ALA A 178 11.29 5.84 -6.54
N LEU A 179 11.20 6.97 -7.24
CA LEU A 179 10.91 7.00 -8.69
C LEU A 179 12.01 6.32 -9.52
N ASP A 180 13.28 6.49 -9.14
CA ASP A 180 14.38 5.85 -9.84
C ASP A 180 14.45 4.34 -9.57
N GLU A 181 14.13 3.90 -8.36
CA GLU A 181 14.00 2.47 -8.01
C GLU A 181 12.81 1.82 -8.72
N LEU A 182 11.65 2.48 -8.78
CA LEU A 182 10.52 2.04 -9.60
C LEU A 182 10.91 1.90 -11.06
N ARG A 183 11.58 2.89 -11.63
CA ARG A 183 12.11 2.85 -12.99
C ARG A 183 13.08 1.68 -13.18
N LEU A 184 13.91 1.37 -12.17
CA LEU A 184 14.87 0.26 -12.20
C LEU A 184 14.16 -1.09 -12.09
N ALA A 185 13.22 -1.24 -11.17
CA ALA A 185 12.42 -2.46 -10.99
C ALA A 185 11.61 -2.83 -12.24
N PHE A 186 11.06 -1.82 -12.94
CA PHE A 186 10.37 -2.02 -14.21
C PHE A 186 11.31 -2.18 -15.41
N ARG A 187 12.59 -1.78 -15.32
CA ARG A 187 13.58 -2.01 -16.38
C ARG A 187 13.99 -3.47 -16.53
N ASN A 188 13.96 -4.25 -15.46
CA ASN A 188 14.51 -5.62 -15.44
C ASN A 188 13.57 -6.69 -16.00
N GLN A 189 12.33 -6.35 -16.35
CA GLN A 189 11.33 -7.32 -16.80
C GLN A 189 10.93 -7.26 -18.28
N GLU A 190 11.67 -6.66 -19.21
CA GLU A 190 11.40 -6.58 -20.68
C GLU A 190 11.50 -5.16 -21.28
N GLY A 191 12.46 -4.38 -20.90
CA GLY A 191 12.76 -3.11 -21.60
C GLY A 191 11.73 -2.01 -21.36
N ARG A 192 12.21 -0.82 -21.23
CA ARG A 192 11.53 0.46 -20.90
C ARG A 192 10.03 0.47 -21.04
N ARG A 193 9.33 0.37 -19.92
CA ARG A 193 7.87 0.56 -19.82
C ARG A 193 7.59 1.93 -19.22
N LEU A 194 6.64 2.66 -19.77
CA LEU A 194 6.12 3.89 -19.17
C LEU A 194 4.96 3.49 -18.27
N VAL A 195 5.05 3.78 -16.97
CA VAL A 195 3.95 3.60 -16.02
C VAL A 195 3.29 4.96 -15.83
N LYS A 196 2.00 5.05 -16.08
CA LYS A 196 1.18 6.20 -15.74
C LYS A 196 0.48 5.90 -14.41
N PHE A 197 0.79 6.69 -13.41
CA PHE A 197 0.15 6.59 -12.11
C PHE A 197 -1.18 7.36 -12.13
N ILE A 198 -2.25 6.69 -11.72
CA ILE A 198 -3.57 7.29 -11.50
C ILE A 198 -3.79 7.23 -10.01
N HIS A 199 -3.59 8.36 -9.33
CA HIS A 199 -3.82 8.46 -7.89
C HIS A 199 -5.33 8.58 -7.63
N ASN A 200 -5.81 7.86 -6.61
CA ASN A 200 -7.22 7.84 -6.20
C ASN A 200 -8.19 7.39 -7.32
N ALA A 201 -7.77 6.46 -8.18
CA ALA A 201 -8.63 5.94 -9.24
C ALA A 201 -9.88 5.23 -8.73
N LEU A 202 -9.87 4.77 -7.48
CA LEU A 202 -10.95 4.01 -6.85
C LEU A 202 -11.77 4.82 -5.85
N ASP A 203 -11.38 6.05 -5.53
CA ASP A 203 -12.18 6.94 -4.70
C ASP A 203 -13.54 7.22 -5.37
N PRO A 204 -14.66 7.22 -4.61
CA PRO A 204 -16.00 7.40 -5.13
C PRO A 204 -16.27 8.79 -5.70
#